data_36a3f58b4e1e7fa45b3d8fc537cb80a4
#
_entry.id   36a3f58b4e1e7fa45b3d8fc537cb80a4
#
_cell.length_a   1.000
_cell.length_b   1.000
_cell.length_c   1.000
_cell.angle_alpha   90.00
_cell.angle_beta   90.00
_cell.angle_gamma   90.00
#
_symmetry.space_group_name_H-M   'P 1'
#
loop_
_entity.id
_entity.type
_entity.pdbx_description
1 polymer ?
#
loop_
_entity_poly.entity_id
_entity_poly.type
_entity_poly.pdbx_seq_one_letter_code
_entity_poly.pdbx_strand_id
1 'polypeptide(L)'
;GGGYDAYVIAPLQSDSVAAQIAATDKPVIALDTNINSDKVVSFVGTGNEKAAKMGAEKAVEEAKAAGWDKVECIEIAGVQGDATNTARMTGYKEGIEEAGGTFLEKETQYADAVADKAVNSMEAIMQTHPEGVAIICANNDDMACAAAKAAKGNKAYEKTIFLGFDGSTS
;
A
#
# COMPACT_ATOMS: atom_id res chain seq x y z
N GLY A 1 -7.77 5.84 -29.65
CA GLY A 1 -8.72 5.01 -30.38
C GLY A 1 -10.03 5.77 -30.61
N GLY A 2 -10.55 5.74 -31.81
CA GLY A 2 -11.81 6.38 -32.16
C GLY A 2 -12.92 5.35 -32.34
N GLY A 3 -14.19 5.83 -32.32
CA GLY A 3 -15.35 5.01 -32.68
C GLY A 3 -16.05 4.30 -31.51
N TYR A 4 -15.71 4.65 -30.28
CA TYR A 4 -16.40 4.14 -29.07
C TYR A 4 -17.28 5.23 -28.45
N ASP A 5 -18.37 4.84 -27.80
CA ASP A 5 -19.30 5.74 -27.12
C ASP A 5 -18.90 6.05 -25.68
N ALA A 6 -18.07 5.20 -25.07
CA ALA A 6 -17.53 5.35 -23.72
C ALA A 6 -16.20 4.59 -23.58
N TYR A 7 -15.45 4.91 -22.52
CA TYR A 7 -14.22 4.21 -22.17
C TYR A 7 -14.29 3.70 -20.74
N VAL A 8 -13.84 2.47 -20.53
CA VAL A 8 -13.56 1.91 -19.21
C VAL A 8 -12.05 1.71 -19.12
N ILE A 9 -11.40 2.33 -18.14
CA ILE A 9 -9.94 2.37 -18.03
C ILE A 9 -9.51 1.94 -16.64
N ALA A 10 -8.62 0.94 -16.58
CA ALA A 10 -7.86 0.57 -15.39
C ALA A 10 -6.42 1.10 -15.58
N PRO A 11 -6.08 2.26 -14.99
CA PRO A 11 -4.78 2.87 -15.22
C PRO A 11 -3.70 2.25 -14.36
N LEU A 12 -2.48 2.15 -14.89
CA LEU A 12 -1.28 1.87 -14.10
C LEU A 12 -0.67 3.14 -13.51
N GLN A 13 -0.89 4.28 -14.16
CA GLN A 13 -0.38 5.59 -13.78
C GLN A 13 -1.49 6.62 -13.90
N SER A 14 -2.15 6.94 -12.80
CA SER A 14 -3.34 7.79 -12.77
C SER A 14 -3.12 9.16 -13.39
N ASP A 15 -2.02 9.84 -13.05
CA ASP A 15 -1.73 11.19 -13.55
C ASP A 15 -1.43 11.21 -15.05
N SER A 16 -0.71 10.20 -15.54
CA SER A 16 -0.42 10.07 -16.98
C SER A 16 -1.70 9.85 -17.80
N VAL A 17 -2.61 9.01 -17.29
CA VAL A 17 -3.89 8.74 -17.96
C VAL A 17 -4.81 9.95 -17.88
N ALA A 18 -4.83 10.70 -16.77
CA ALA A 18 -5.59 11.93 -16.64
C ALA A 18 -5.25 12.93 -17.79
N ALA A 19 -3.97 13.10 -18.09
CA ALA A 19 -3.53 13.94 -19.21
C ALA A 19 -3.97 13.41 -20.58
N GLN A 20 -3.94 12.07 -20.77
CA GLN A 20 -4.32 11.44 -22.04
C GLN A 20 -5.82 11.54 -22.33
N ILE A 21 -6.68 11.49 -21.32
CA ILE A 21 -8.13 11.56 -21.47
C ILE A 21 -8.67 13.00 -21.48
N ALA A 22 -7.84 14.01 -21.21
CA ALA A 22 -8.26 15.40 -21.12
C ALA A 22 -8.98 15.90 -22.40
N ALA A 23 -8.59 15.41 -23.57
CA ALA A 23 -9.15 15.81 -24.86
C ALA A 23 -10.39 14.98 -25.28
N THR A 24 -10.81 13.97 -24.53
CA THR A 24 -11.99 13.17 -24.92
C THR A 24 -13.29 13.90 -24.58
N ASP A 25 -14.27 13.75 -25.47
CA ASP A 25 -15.66 14.19 -25.26
C ASP A 25 -16.57 13.04 -24.79
N LYS A 26 -16.02 11.83 -24.66
CA LYS A 26 -16.74 10.63 -24.27
C LYS A 26 -16.65 10.38 -22.75
N PRO A 27 -17.68 9.80 -22.14
CA PRO A 27 -17.63 9.44 -20.73
C PRO A 27 -16.54 8.41 -20.47
N VAL A 28 -15.79 8.63 -19.38
CA VAL A 28 -14.75 7.71 -18.90
C VAL A 28 -15.17 7.14 -17.56
N ILE A 29 -15.10 5.82 -17.43
CA ILE A 29 -15.26 5.09 -16.17
C ILE A 29 -13.89 4.60 -15.74
N ALA A 30 -13.43 5.01 -14.55
CA ALA A 30 -12.23 4.46 -13.94
C ALA A 30 -12.56 3.14 -13.25
N LEU A 31 -11.75 2.12 -13.48
CA LEU A 31 -11.88 0.79 -12.89
C LEU A 31 -10.65 0.46 -12.06
N ASP A 32 -10.85 -0.13 -10.88
CA ASP A 32 -9.79 -0.55 -9.94
C ASP A 32 -8.98 0.61 -9.36
N THR A 33 -8.27 1.34 -10.18
CA THR A 33 -7.50 2.54 -9.80
C THR A 33 -8.20 3.80 -10.32
N ASN A 34 -8.41 4.79 -9.45
CA ASN A 34 -9.07 6.03 -9.84
C ASN A 34 -8.14 6.92 -10.71
N ILE A 35 -8.76 7.76 -11.53
CA ILE A 35 -8.08 8.77 -12.35
C ILE A 35 -8.54 10.14 -11.87
N ASN A 36 -7.63 10.99 -11.43
CA ASN A 36 -7.93 12.34 -10.96
C ASN A 36 -8.20 13.28 -12.16
N SER A 37 -9.42 13.19 -12.70
CA SER A 37 -9.87 13.98 -13.84
C SER A 37 -11.39 14.20 -13.79
N ASP A 38 -11.85 15.39 -14.17
CA ASP A 38 -13.25 15.74 -14.34
C ASP A 38 -13.96 14.97 -15.49
N LYS A 39 -13.17 14.31 -16.34
CA LYS A 39 -13.67 13.43 -17.41
C LYS A 39 -14.16 12.09 -16.88
N VAL A 40 -13.79 11.71 -15.66
CA VAL A 40 -14.23 10.47 -15.02
C VAL A 40 -15.64 10.67 -14.46
N VAL A 41 -16.62 10.01 -15.07
CA VAL A 41 -18.03 10.10 -14.67
C VAL A 41 -18.39 9.10 -13.58
N SER A 42 -17.59 8.05 -13.41
CA SER A 42 -17.75 7.04 -12.36
C SER A 42 -16.43 6.32 -12.08
N PHE A 43 -16.23 5.94 -10.82
CA PHE A 43 -15.17 5.05 -10.38
C PHE A 43 -15.77 3.77 -9.79
N VAL A 44 -15.24 2.62 -10.20
CA VAL A 44 -15.61 1.31 -9.68
C VAL A 44 -14.35 0.64 -9.14
N GLY A 45 -14.27 0.51 -7.83
CA GLY A 45 -13.09 -0.05 -7.17
C GLY A 45 -13.25 -0.10 -5.66
N THR A 46 -12.16 -0.44 -4.97
CA THR A 46 -12.11 -0.55 -3.51
C THR A 46 -11.94 0.84 -2.87
N GLY A 47 -12.56 1.05 -1.72
CA GLY A 47 -12.26 2.19 -0.84
C GLY A 47 -10.90 2.00 -0.15
N ASN A 48 -9.81 2.13 -0.92
CA ASN A 48 -8.46 1.74 -0.52
C ASN A 48 -7.98 2.41 0.78
N GLU A 49 -8.21 3.71 0.93
CA GLU A 49 -7.82 4.47 2.12
C GLU A 49 -8.52 3.93 3.39
N LYS A 50 -9.85 3.78 3.33
CA LYS A 50 -10.62 3.25 4.46
C LYS A 50 -10.24 1.82 4.82
N ALA A 51 -10.05 0.96 3.81
CA ALA A 51 -9.67 -0.44 4.04
C ALA A 51 -8.26 -0.54 4.64
N ALA A 52 -7.29 0.24 4.13
CA ALA A 52 -5.94 0.30 4.68
C ALA A 52 -5.92 0.81 6.12
N LYS A 53 -6.70 1.86 6.42
CA LYS A 53 -6.86 2.39 7.79
C LYS A 53 -7.35 1.32 8.76
N MET A 54 -8.43 0.62 8.42
CA MET A 54 -8.96 -0.47 9.26
C MET A 54 -7.96 -1.59 9.49
N GLY A 55 -7.20 -1.96 8.45
CA GLY A 55 -6.13 -2.96 8.57
C GLY A 55 -5.00 -2.49 9.49
N ALA A 56 -4.59 -1.24 9.36
CA ALA A 56 -3.54 -0.63 10.17
C ALA A 56 -3.93 -0.51 11.67
N GLU A 57 -5.16 -0.09 11.97
CA GLU A 57 -5.70 -0.09 13.33
C GLU A 57 -5.61 -1.48 13.96
N LYS A 58 -6.00 -2.51 13.21
CA LYS A 58 -5.91 -3.90 13.67
C LYS A 58 -4.48 -4.37 13.85
N ALA A 59 -3.56 -3.99 12.96
CA ALA A 59 -2.15 -4.32 13.10
C ALA A 59 -1.54 -3.73 14.37
N VAL A 60 -1.93 -2.52 14.78
CA VAL A 60 -1.49 -1.91 16.05
C VAL A 60 -2.01 -2.70 17.24
N GLU A 61 -3.27 -3.15 17.23
CA GLU A 61 -3.82 -4.01 18.29
C GLU A 61 -3.02 -5.31 18.42
N GLU A 62 -2.76 -5.98 17.29
CA GLU A 62 -2.00 -7.24 17.27
C GLU A 62 -0.55 -7.05 17.71
N ALA A 63 0.10 -5.95 17.31
CA ALA A 63 1.46 -5.63 17.74
C ALA A 63 1.54 -5.42 19.27
N LYS A 64 0.58 -4.69 19.84
CA LYS A 64 0.46 -4.52 21.30
C LYS A 64 0.22 -5.88 21.99
N ALA A 65 -0.64 -6.72 21.45
CA ALA A 65 -0.92 -8.06 21.98
C ALA A 65 0.31 -8.99 21.89
N ALA A 66 1.14 -8.84 20.87
CA ALA A 66 2.41 -9.57 20.72
C ALA A 66 3.51 -9.09 21.71
N GLY A 67 3.26 -8.00 22.43
CA GLY A 67 4.15 -7.47 23.47
C GLY A 67 5.17 -6.46 22.96
N TRP A 68 4.89 -5.75 21.87
CA TRP A 68 5.70 -4.62 21.44
C TRP A 68 5.40 -3.39 22.33
N ASP A 69 6.45 -2.90 23.04
CA ASP A 69 6.35 -1.66 23.84
C ASP A 69 6.34 -0.42 22.95
N LYS A 70 7.10 -0.46 21.84
CA LYS A 70 7.20 0.59 20.83
C LYS A 70 6.55 0.09 19.54
N VAL A 71 5.37 0.60 19.26
CA VAL A 71 4.60 0.19 18.07
C VAL A 71 4.92 1.12 16.91
N GLU A 72 6.04 0.86 16.26
CA GLU A 72 6.48 1.55 15.03
C GLU A 72 6.07 0.77 13.79
N CYS A 73 5.76 1.50 12.73
CA CYS A 73 5.43 0.97 11.42
C CYS A 73 6.33 1.55 10.33
N ILE A 74 6.89 0.70 9.49
CA ILE A 74 7.53 1.06 8.23
C ILE A 74 6.69 0.50 7.08
N GLU A 75 6.56 1.29 6.02
CA GLU A 75 5.80 0.89 4.84
C GLU A 75 6.71 0.48 3.69
N ILE A 76 6.34 -0.63 3.02
CA ILE A 76 6.86 -1.02 1.72
C ILE A 76 5.78 -0.69 0.70
N ALA A 77 5.90 0.50 0.10
CA ALA A 77 4.93 1.08 -0.82
C ALA A 77 5.05 0.50 -2.24
N GLY A 78 3.97 0.63 -3.00
CA GLY A 78 3.91 0.22 -4.40
C GLY A 78 4.53 1.23 -5.36
N VAL A 79 3.79 1.57 -6.42
CA VAL A 79 4.25 2.51 -7.45
C VAL A 79 4.04 3.95 -7.02
N GLN A 80 5.10 4.75 -7.05
CA GLN A 80 5.00 6.18 -6.73
C GLN A 80 4.14 6.91 -7.77
N GLY A 81 3.20 7.74 -7.32
CA GLY A 81 2.28 8.49 -8.20
C GLY A 81 1.04 7.69 -8.64
N ASP A 82 0.91 6.43 -8.23
CA ASP A 82 -0.32 5.67 -8.40
C ASP A 82 -1.36 6.06 -7.33
N ALA A 83 -2.62 6.29 -7.75
CA ALA A 83 -3.69 6.73 -6.85
C ALA A 83 -4.08 5.66 -5.81
N THR A 84 -4.07 4.38 -6.19
CA THR A 84 -4.32 3.26 -5.28
C THR A 84 -3.23 3.16 -4.23
N ASN A 85 -1.96 3.24 -4.66
CA ASN A 85 -0.81 3.27 -3.75
C ASN A 85 -0.94 4.43 -2.75
N THR A 86 -1.19 5.65 -3.23
CA THR A 86 -1.33 6.85 -2.39
C THR A 86 -2.46 6.71 -1.38
N ALA A 87 -3.62 6.18 -1.79
CA ALA A 87 -4.75 5.98 -0.89
C ALA A 87 -4.44 4.95 0.21
N ARG A 88 -3.76 3.84 -0.14
CA ARG A 88 -3.34 2.84 0.86
C ARG A 88 -2.32 3.42 1.83
N MET A 89 -1.32 4.17 1.34
CA MET A 89 -0.33 4.88 2.18
C MET A 89 -1.01 5.82 3.18
N THR A 90 -1.93 6.66 2.71
CA THR A 90 -2.70 7.57 3.58
C THR A 90 -3.45 6.79 4.66
N GLY A 91 -4.18 5.75 4.27
CA GLY A 91 -4.95 4.94 5.22
C GLY A 91 -4.06 4.22 6.24
N TYR A 92 -2.93 3.66 5.84
CA TYR A 92 -1.99 3.04 6.77
C TYR A 92 -1.46 4.04 7.79
N LYS A 93 -1.00 5.21 7.34
CA LYS A 93 -0.51 6.26 8.23
C LYS A 93 -1.57 6.67 9.24
N GLU A 94 -2.77 7.02 8.77
CA GLU A 94 -3.87 7.42 9.65
C GLU A 94 -4.24 6.34 10.66
N GLY A 95 -4.39 5.08 10.21
CA GLY A 95 -4.76 3.97 11.08
C GLY A 95 -3.71 3.66 12.15
N ILE A 96 -2.41 3.69 11.79
CA ILE A 96 -1.32 3.51 12.74
C ILE A 96 -1.33 4.62 13.80
N GLU A 97 -1.40 5.90 13.38
CA GLU A 97 -1.31 7.05 14.28
C GLU A 97 -2.55 7.16 15.18
N GLU A 98 -3.76 6.98 14.66
CA GLU A 98 -5.00 7.03 15.43
C GLU A 98 -5.12 5.89 16.45
N ALA A 99 -4.57 4.71 16.13
CA ALA A 99 -4.51 3.59 17.07
C ALA A 99 -3.38 3.71 18.12
N GLY A 100 -2.57 4.78 18.04
CA GLY A 100 -1.50 5.08 19.00
C GLY A 100 -0.18 4.40 18.69
N GLY A 101 0.07 4.04 17.43
CA GLY A 101 1.37 3.67 16.89
C GLY A 101 2.13 4.88 16.33
N THR A 102 3.31 4.64 15.80
CA THR A 102 4.16 5.65 15.14
C THR A 102 4.45 5.21 13.71
N PHE A 103 4.00 5.99 12.72
CA PHE A 103 4.30 5.73 11.32
C PHE A 103 5.61 6.42 10.92
N LEU A 104 6.61 5.64 10.51
CA LEU A 104 7.95 6.12 10.14
C LEU A 104 7.97 6.55 8.66
N GLU A 105 7.23 7.59 8.32
CA GLU A 105 7.00 8.05 6.95
C GLU A 105 8.28 8.26 6.13
N LYS A 106 9.35 8.79 6.76
CA LYS A 106 10.63 9.06 6.09
C LYS A 106 11.41 7.79 5.73
N GLU A 107 10.99 6.65 6.27
CA GLU A 107 11.63 5.35 6.06
C GLU A 107 10.84 4.48 5.09
N THR A 108 9.74 5.00 4.52
CA THR A 108 8.96 4.31 3.48
C THR A 108 9.86 3.88 2.32
N GLN A 109 9.76 2.60 1.94
CA GLN A 109 10.50 1.99 0.84
C GLN A 109 9.56 1.75 -0.33
N TYR A 110 9.93 2.18 -1.55
CA TYR A 110 9.13 1.92 -2.74
C TYR A 110 9.62 0.66 -3.47
N ALA A 111 8.75 -0.31 -3.60
CA ALA A 111 9.04 -1.60 -4.24
C ALA A 111 8.24 -1.84 -5.54
N ASP A 112 7.62 -0.80 -6.11
CA ASP A 112 6.91 -0.80 -7.40
C ASP A 112 5.86 -1.94 -7.53
N ALA A 113 5.25 -2.35 -6.42
CA ALA A 113 4.32 -3.48 -6.33
C ALA A 113 4.94 -4.84 -6.72
N VAL A 114 6.26 -5.00 -6.61
CA VAL A 114 7.02 -6.20 -7.04
C VAL A 114 7.61 -6.92 -5.83
N ALA A 115 7.34 -8.22 -5.72
CA ALA A 115 7.80 -9.08 -4.61
C ALA A 115 9.33 -9.05 -4.40
N ASP A 116 10.13 -9.20 -5.48
CA ASP A 116 11.58 -9.22 -5.38
C ASP A 116 12.15 -7.88 -4.87
N LYS A 117 11.53 -6.76 -5.22
CA LYS A 117 11.91 -5.45 -4.69
C LYS A 117 11.55 -5.30 -3.22
N ALA A 118 10.42 -5.88 -2.80
CA ALA A 118 10.02 -5.90 -1.40
C ALA A 118 10.98 -6.72 -0.52
N VAL A 119 11.57 -7.81 -1.05
CA VAL A 119 12.65 -8.54 -0.37
C VAL A 119 13.83 -7.62 -0.09
N ASN A 120 14.32 -6.90 -1.12
CA ASN A 120 15.45 -5.98 -0.96
C ASN A 120 15.12 -4.85 0.04
N SER A 121 13.90 -4.31 -0.02
CA SER A 121 13.42 -3.31 0.94
C SER A 121 13.41 -3.84 2.37
N MET A 122 12.92 -5.07 2.57
CA MET A 122 12.91 -5.69 3.90
C MET A 122 14.32 -5.97 4.43
N GLU A 123 15.24 -6.41 3.57
CA GLU A 123 16.64 -6.59 3.95
C GLU A 123 17.29 -5.27 4.39
N ALA A 124 17.00 -4.16 3.69
CA ALA A 124 17.47 -2.83 4.09
C ALA A 124 16.87 -2.40 5.44
N ILE A 125 15.57 -2.62 5.66
CA ILE A 125 14.90 -2.35 6.94
C ILE A 125 15.55 -3.16 8.08
N MET A 126 15.82 -4.45 7.88
CA MET A 126 16.47 -5.28 8.90
C MET A 126 17.91 -4.82 9.23
N GLN A 127 18.62 -4.19 8.29
CA GLN A 127 19.94 -3.61 8.53
C GLN A 127 19.88 -2.31 9.34
N THR A 128 18.89 -1.47 9.09
CA THR A 128 18.70 -0.18 9.78
C THR A 128 18.01 -0.34 11.15
N HIS A 129 17.21 -1.39 11.31
CA HIS A 129 16.48 -1.72 12.53
C HIS A 129 16.83 -3.14 13.03
N PRO A 130 18.06 -3.40 13.50
CA PRO A 130 18.46 -4.73 13.96
C PRO A 130 17.69 -5.22 15.19
N GLU A 131 17.04 -4.31 15.93
CA GLU A 131 16.17 -4.60 17.07
C GLU A 131 14.76 -5.07 16.67
N GLY A 132 14.40 -4.94 15.40
CA GLY A 132 13.07 -5.24 14.88
C GLY A 132 12.17 -4.02 14.79
N VAL A 133 11.10 -4.17 14.01
CA VAL A 133 10.01 -3.17 13.84
C VAL A 133 8.69 -3.88 14.11
N ALA A 134 7.80 -3.23 14.85
CA ALA A 134 6.55 -3.86 15.27
C ALA A 134 5.62 -4.19 14.11
N ILE A 135 5.54 -3.33 13.10
CA ILE A 135 4.64 -3.48 11.96
C ILE A 135 5.38 -3.16 10.66
N ILE A 136 5.22 -4.03 9.67
CA ILE A 136 5.58 -3.78 8.27
C ILE A 136 4.30 -3.79 7.47
N CYS A 137 3.89 -2.62 6.95
CA CYS A 137 2.78 -2.51 6.01
C CYS A 137 3.29 -2.64 4.57
N ALA A 138 2.61 -3.40 3.75
CA ALA A 138 2.89 -3.42 2.30
C ALA A 138 1.60 -3.20 1.50
N ASN A 139 1.71 -2.51 0.37
CA ASN A 139 0.54 -2.08 -0.39
C ASN A 139 -0.15 -3.20 -1.18
N ASN A 140 0.43 -4.40 -1.21
CA ASN A 140 -0.24 -5.61 -1.68
C ASN A 140 0.29 -6.85 -0.94
N ASP A 141 -0.41 -7.98 -1.09
CA ASP A 141 -0.05 -9.23 -0.43
C ASP A 141 1.24 -9.83 -0.96
N ASP A 142 1.54 -9.71 -2.25
CA ASP A 142 2.78 -10.24 -2.83
C ASP A 142 4.01 -9.62 -2.17
N MET A 143 4.00 -8.31 -1.95
CA MET A 143 5.07 -7.61 -1.24
C MET A 143 5.10 -7.98 0.25
N ALA A 144 3.93 -8.04 0.91
CA ALA A 144 3.85 -8.39 2.33
C ALA A 144 4.39 -9.80 2.59
N CYS A 145 3.97 -10.78 1.79
CA CYS A 145 4.45 -12.15 1.88
C CYS A 145 5.95 -12.29 1.56
N ALA A 146 6.45 -11.53 0.58
CA ALA A 146 7.86 -11.52 0.25
C ALA A 146 8.70 -10.93 1.41
N ALA A 147 8.28 -9.82 2.01
CA ALA A 147 8.93 -9.21 3.16
C ALA A 147 8.92 -10.16 4.38
N ALA A 148 7.79 -10.80 4.67
CA ALA A 148 7.68 -11.77 5.75
C ALA A 148 8.60 -12.98 5.54
N LYS A 149 8.70 -13.49 4.31
CA LYS A 149 9.63 -14.58 3.95
C LYS A 149 11.09 -14.15 4.11
N ALA A 150 11.45 -12.93 3.74
CA ALA A 150 12.81 -12.39 3.90
C ALA A 150 13.20 -12.24 5.38
N ALA A 151 12.26 -11.87 6.24
CA ALA A 151 12.48 -11.74 7.67
C ALA A 151 12.48 -13.08 8.42
N LYS A 152 12.08 -14.18 7.77
CA LYS A 152 11.95 -15.50 8.42
C LYS A 152 13.27 -15.98 9.00
N GLY A 153 13.24 -16.32 10.29
CA GLY A 153 14.41 -16.77 11.04
C GLY A 153 15.21 -15.65 11.71
N ASN A 154 14.91 -14.38 11.44
CA ASN A 154 15.43 -13.27 12.20
C ASN A 154 14.62 -13.10 13.50
N LYS A 155 15.26 -13.37 14.66
CA LYS A 155 14.60 -13.33 15.97
C LYS A 155 14.02 -11.97 16.33
N ALA A 156 14.63 -10.88 15.86
CA ALA A 156 14.14 -9.52 16.12
C ALA A 156 12.79 -9.25 15.42
N TYR A 157 12.50 -9.99 14.35
CA TYR A 157 11.28 -9.86 13.55
C TYR A 157 10.27 -11.00 13.76
N GLU A 158 10.52 -11.90 14.73
CA GLU A 158 9.65 -13.06 14.99
C GLU A 158 8.21 -12.66 15.37
N LYS A 159 8.06 -11.49 16.00
CA LYS A 159 6.77 -10.95 16.45
C LYS A 159 6.26 -9.81 15.60
N THR A 160 6.93 -9.49 14.49
CA THR A 160 6.53 -8.42 13.60
C THR A 160 5.21 -8.76 12.91
N ILE A 161 4.30 -7.82 12.90
CA ILE A 161 3.04 -7.91 12.15
C ILE A 161 3.28 -7.48 10.71
N PHE A 162 3.08 -8.38 9.77
CA PHE A 162 3.12 -8.07 8.34
C PHE A 162 1.70 -7.87 7.84
N LEU A 163 1.39 -6.65 7.40
CA LEU A 163 0.08 -6.26 6.89
C LEU A 163 0.16 -6.12 5.37
N GLY A 164 -0.64 -6.91 4.65
CA GLY A 164 -0.82 -6.80 3.21
C GLY A 164 -2.15 -6.14 2.83
N PHE A 165 -2.48 -6.24 1.55
CA PHE A 165 -3.73 -5.79 0.97
C PHE A 165 -4.13 -6.79 -0.13
N ASP A 166 -5.43 -6.87 -0.49
CA ASP A 166 -6.04 -7.73 -1.50
C ASP A 166 -6.68 -9.01 -0.96
N GLY A 167 -6.12 -9.69 0.06
CA GLY A 167 -6.63 -10.96 0.58
C GLY A 167 -6.38 -12.12 -0.39
N SER A 168 -5.24 -12.11 -1.09
CA SER A 168 -4.87 -13.15 -2.03
C SER A 168 -4.48 -14.45 -1.32
N THR A 169 -4.68 -15.59 -1.99
CA THR A 169 -4.18 -16.89 -1.54
C THR A 169 -2.76 -17.07 -2.08
N SER A 170 -1.74 -16.75 -1.31
CA SER A 170 -0.33 -16.97 -1.67
C SER A 170 0.36 -17.95 -0.72
#